data_58d77c61e237dc7ae1ae0e25d380835b
#
_entry.id   58d77c61e237dc7ae1ae0e25d380835b
#
_cell.length_a   1.000
_cell.length_b   1.000
_cell.length_c   1.000
_cell.angle_alpha   90.00
_cell.angle_beta   90.00
_cell.angle_gamma   90.00
#
_symmetry.space_group_name_H-M   'P 1'
#
loop_
_entity.id
_entity.type
_entity.pdbx_description
1 polymer ?
#
loop_
_entity_poly.entity_id
_entity_poly.type
_entity_poly.pdbx_seq_one_letter_code
_entity_poly.pdbx_strand_id
1 'polypeptide(L)'
;MPDLSAAARELLTTARVAHLATSDQYARPHVVPVVFVWRDAVLYTPLDRKPKRDDDWHALRRVRNIETNGRVAIVVDRYEEDWSRLAWVLLEGVAAILESGAERDAATGLLGAKYAQYEMLSLEGRPIVRVEIERATEWSGGPLSR
;
A
#
# COMPACT_ATOMS: atom_id res chain seq x y z
N MET A 1 0.65 -2.88 16.94
CA MET A 1 -0.16 -3.22 15.75
C MET A 1 -1.62 -3.21 16.13
N PRO A 2 -2.45 -2.45 15.44
CA PRO A 2 -3.88 -2.53 15.66
C PRO A 2 -4.40 -3.94 15.38
N ASP A 3 -5.37 -4.39 16.18
CA ASP A 3 -5.99 -5.68 15.96
C ASP A 3 -6.83 -5.65 14.69
N LEU A 4 -6.62 -6.64 13.83
CA LEU A 4 -7.39 -6.84 12.62
C LEU A 4 -8.15 -8.16 12.72
N SER A 5 -9.40 -8.17 12.26
CA SER A 5 -10.16 -9.41 12.14
C SER A 5 -9.52 -10.35 11.13
N ALA A 6 -9.88 -11.62 11.17
CA ALA A 6 -9.43 -12.59 10.17
C ALA A 6 -9.86 -12.17 8.76
N ALA A 7 -11.05 -11.61 8.60
CA ALA A 7 -11.54 -11.13 7.31
C ALA A 7 -10.71 -9.96 6.78
N ALA A 8 -10.33 -9.01 7.64
CA ALA A 8 -9.47 -7.90 7.24
C ALA A 8 -8.08 -8.39 6.84
N ARG A 9 -7.52 -9.33 7.58
CA ARG A 9 -6.21 -9.92 7.25
C ARG A 9 -6.25 -10.63 5.90
N GLU A 10 -7.32 -11.36 5.63
CA GLU A 10 -7.49 -12.03 4.34
C GLU A 10 -7.58 -11.02 3.21
N LEU A 11 -8.35 -9.95 3.38
CA LEU A 11 -8.47 -8.90 2.38
C LEU A 11 -7.11 -8.25 2.08
N LEU A 12 -6.34 -7.92 3.11
CA LEU A 12 -5.01 -7.35 2.93
C LEU A 12 -4.04 -8.31 2.23
N THR A 13 -4.22 -9.61 2.43
CA THR A 13 -3.35 -10.62 1.83
C THR A 13 -3.70 -10.88 0.38
N THR A 14 -5.00 -10.89 0.04
CA THR A 14 -5.47 -11.31 -1.29
C THR A 14 -5.72 -10.15 -2.25
N ALA A 15 -6.00 -8.94 -1.75
CA ALA A 15 -6.26 -7.80 -2.62
C ALA A 15 -5.03 -7.48 -3.47
N ARG A 16 -5.29 -7.11 -4.72
CA ARG A 16 -4.23 -6.84 -5.70
C ARG A 16 -3.86 -5.38 -5.77
N VAL A 17 -4.74 -4.49 -5.35
CA VAL A 17 -4.58 -3.05 -5.43
C VAL A 17 -5.00 -2.42 -4.12
N ALA A 18 -4.24 -1.43 -3.68
CA ALA A 18 -4.60 -0.52 -2.61
C ALA A 18 -4.60 0.90 -3.16
N HIS A 19 -5.21 1.82 -2.44
CA HIS A 19 -5.18 3.24 -2.78
C HIS A 19 -4.43 3.99 -1.68
N LEU A 20 -3.32 4.60 -2.09
CA LEU A 20 -2.43 5.33 -1.19
C LEU A 20 -2.73 6.82 -1.28
N ALA A 21 -3.12 7.41 -0.16
CA ALA A 21 -3.34 8.83 -0.03
C ALA A 21 -2.17 9.48 0.69
N THR A 22 -1.65 10.54 0.11
CA THR A 22 -0.59 11.37 0.68
C THR A 22 -1.02 12.83 0.64
N SER A 23 -0.32 13.69 1.35
CA SER A 23 -0.61 15.11 1.36
C SER A 23 0.69 15.89 1.39
N ASP A 24 0.69 17.07 0.79
CA ASP A 24 1.87 17.94 0.85
C ASP A 24 1.85 18.85 2.09
N GLN A 25 2.84 19.72 2.19
CA GLN A 25 2.95 20.65 3.31
C GLN A 25 1.80 21.67 3.39
N TYR A 26 1.03 21.83 2.31
CA TYR A 26 -0.12 22.73 2.25
C TYR A 26 -1.45 21.99 2.40
N ALA A 27 -1.40 20.75 2.86
CA ALA A 27 -2.58 19.90 3.05
C ALA A 27 -3.34 19.60 1.75
N ARG A 28 -2.65 19.60 0.60
CA ARG A 28 -3.27 19.22 -0.66
C ARG A 28 -3.19 17.70 -0.81
N PRO A 29 -4.33 17.01 -0.85
CA PRO A 29 -4.34 15.54 -0.91
C PRO A 29 -4.02 15.04 -2.31
N HIS A 30 -3.49 13.82 -2.35
CA HIS A 30 -3.19 13.10 -3.57
C HIS A 30 -3.45 11.62 -3.33
N VAL A 31 -4.06 10.91 -4.28
CA VAL A 31 -4.34 9.49 -4.14
C VAL A 31 -4.02 8.77 -5.43
N VAL A 32 -3.38 7.61 -5.31
CA VAL A 32 -3.02 6.76 -6.45
C VAL A 32 -3.26 5.29 -6.11
N PRO A 33 -3.62 4.46 -7.10
CA PRO A 33 -3.63 3.01 -6.90
C PRO A 33 -2.20 2.49 -6.87
N VAL A 34 -1.95 1.53 -6.00
CA VAL A 34 -0.63 0.92 -5.83
C VAL A 34 -0.77 -0.58 -5.63
N VAL A 35 0.26 -1.33 -6.03
CA VAL A 35 0.42 -2.71 -5.60
C VAL A 35 1.12 -2.72 -4.24
N PHE A 36 0.93 -3.78 -3.46
CA PHE A 36 1.42 -3.77 -2.08
C PHE A 36 1.55 -5.18 -1.51
N VAL A 37 2.36 -5.27 -0.48
CA VAL A 37 2.37 -6.40 0.46
C VAL A 37 2.33 -5.85 1.88
N TRP A 38 1.89 -6.68 2.82
CA TRP A 38 1.94 -6.30 4.23
C TRP A 38 2.52 -7.44 5.05
N ARG A 39 3.20 -7.07 6.12
CA ARG A 39 3.75 -8.02 7.08
C ARG A 39 3.83 -7.33 8.43
N ASP A 40 3.25 -8.00 9.45
CA ASP A 40 3.16 -7.45 10.80
C ASP A 40 2.46 -6.09 10.78
N ALA A 41 3.09 -5.05 11.28
CA ALA A 41 2.51 -3.71 11.35
C ALA A 41 2.93 -2.82 10.17
N VAL A 42 3.47 -3.38 9.09
CA VAL A 42 4.07 -2.60 8.02
C VAL A 42 3.50 -3.01 6.66
N LEU A 43 3.18 -2.01 5.86
CA LEU A 43 2.80 -2.20 4.46
C LEU A 43 3.91 -1.65 3.57
N TYR A 44 4.19 -2.37 2.48
CA TYR A 44 5.22 -1.99 1.52
C TYR A 44 4.61 -1.83 0.14
N THR A 45 4.95 -0.75 -0.54
CA THR A 45 4.58 -0.54 -1.94
C THR A 45 5.82 -0.09 -2.71
N PRO A 46 6.06 -0.67 -3.91
CA PRO A 46 7.28 -0.39 -4.64
C PRO A 46 7.18 0.91 -5.44
N LEU A 47 8.33 1.50 -5.70
CA LEU A 47 8.48 2.55 -6.70
C LEU A 47 9.08 1.90 -7.94
N ASP A 48 8.26 1.10 -8.62
CA ASP A 48 8.69 0.30 -9.74
C ASP A 48 8.94 1.14 -11.00
N ARG A 49 9.67 0.55 -11.92
CA ARG A 49 10.00 1.17 -13.19
C ARG A 49 8.77 1.12 -14.11
N LYS A 50 8.39 2.26 -14.69
CA LYS A 50 7.29 2.33 -15.63
C LYS A 50 7.85 2.35 -17.06
N PRO A 51 7.36 1.49 -17.97
CA PRO A 51 7.76 1.56 -19.37
C PRO A 51 7.44 2.94 -19.97
N LYS A 52 8.34 3.45 -20.85
CA LYS A 52 8.16 4.69 -21.60
C LYS A 52 8.12 5.96 -20.75
N ARG A 53 8.57 5.91 -19.50
CA ARG A 53 8.65 7.11 -18.65
C ARG A 53 10.07 7.36 -18.21
N ASP A 54 10.35 8.63 -17.95
CA ASP A 54 11.55 9.01 -17.21
C ASP A 54 11.53 8.29 -15.88
N ASP A 55 12.64 7.66 -15.53
CA ASP A 55 12.72 6.80 -14.36
C ASP A 55 13.21 7.54 -13.12
N ASP A 56 12.93 8.83 -13.02
CA ASP A 56 13.23 9.59 -11.82
C ASP A 56 12.10 9.45 -10.81
N TRP A 57 12.22 8.45 -9.91
CA TRP A 57 11.22 8.23 -8.88
C TRP A 57 11.10 9.39 -7.89
N HIS A 58 12.13 10.23 -7.76
CA HIS A 58 12.08 11.42 -6.91
C HIS A 58 11.04 12.45 -7.40
N ALA A 59 10.72 12.43 -8.69
CA ALA A 59 9.74 13.35 -9.28
C ALA A 59 8.28 12.94 -9.01
N LEU A 60 8.05 11.72 -8.54
CA LEU A 60 6.71 11.25 -8.25
C LEU A 60 6.09 12.08 -7.11
N ARG A 61 4.84 12.51 -7.31
CA ARG A 61 4.18 13.36 -6.33
C ARG A 61 4.06 12.70 -4.96
N ARG A 62 3.73 11.40 -4.93
CA ARG A 62 3.63 10.68 -3.65
C ARG A 62 4.97 10.64 -2.90
N VAL A 63 6.08 10.55 -3.62
CA VAL A 63 7.41 10.58 -2.99
C VAL A 63 7.68 11.94 -2.41
N ARG A 64 7.45 13.00 -3.18
CA ARG A 64 7.67 14.39 -2.72
C ARG A 64 6.77 14.70 -1.52
N ASN A 65 5.53 14.22 -1.54
CA ASN A 65 4.63 14.40 -0.42
C ASN A 65 5.16 13.70 0.84
N ILE A 66 5.57 12.43 0.70
CA ILE A 66 6.09 11.65 1.83
C ILE A 66 7.34 12.30 2.43
N GLU A 67 8.21 12.85 1.60
CA GLU A 67 9.43 13.50 2.07
C GLU A 67 9.16 14.75 2.90
N THR A 68 8.05 15.45 2.65
CA THR A 68 7.68 16.64 3.41
C THR A 68 6.61 16.38 4.46
N ASN A 69 5.80 15.36 4.28
CA ASN A 69 4.74 14.98 5.21
C ASN A 69 4.56 13.46 5.15
N GLY A 70 5.10 12.77 6.14
CA GLY A 70 5.07 11.31 6.17
C GLY A 70 3.72 10.69 6.52
N ARG A 71 2.73 11.49 6.93
CA ARG A 71 1.41 10.97 7.26
C ARG A 71 0.68 10.51 6.01
N VAL A 72 0.22 9.26 6.01
CA VAL A 72 -0.46 8.65 4.87
C VAL A 72 -1.67 7.86 5.33
N ALA A 73 -2.57 7.61 4.38
CA ALA A 73 -3.68 6.69 4.57
C ALA A 73 -3.74 5.74 3.37
N ILE A 74 -4.16 4.51 3.64
CA ILE A 74 -4.30 3.48 2.60
C ILE A 74 -5.63 2.80 2.79
N VAL A 75 -6.41 2.68 1.72
CA VAL A 75 -7.62 1.88 1.74
C VAL A 75 -7.45 0.68 0.82
N VAL A 76 -7.86 -0.48 1.34
CA VAL A 76 -7.96 -1.72 0.58
C VAL A 76 -9.41 -2.13 0.64
N ASP A 77 -10.02 -2.41 -0.50
CA ASP A 77 -11.44 -2.67 -0.55
C ASP A 77 -11.78 -3.81 -1.49
N ARG A 78 -12.98 -4.34 -1.30
CA ARG A 78 -13.61 -5.30 -2.19
C ARG A 78 -15.00 -4.81 -2.51
N TYR A 79 -15.28 -4.64 -3.79
CA TYR A 79 -16.62 -4.32 -4.27
C TYR A 79 -17.21 -5.52 -5.01
N GLU A 80 -18.47 -5.86 -4.66
CA GLU A 80 -19.26 -6.84 -5.38
C GLU A 80 -20.71 -6.36 -5.43
N GLU A 81 -21.44 -6.77 -6.45
CA GLU A 81 -22.86 -6.41 -6.56
C GLU A 81 -23.69 -7.05 -5.44
N ASP A 82 -23.24 -8.15 -4.88
CA ASP A 82 -23.76 -8.65 -3.60
C ASP A 82 -23.12 -7.86 -2.47
N TRP A 83 -23.85 -6.90 -1.95
CA TRP A 83 -23.33 -5.96 -0.95
C TRP A 83 -23.04 -6.60 0.40
N SER A 84 -23.54 -7.82 0.66
CA SER A 84 -23.16 -8.56 1.87
C SER A 84 -21.67 -8.94 1.83
N ARG A 85 -21.03 -8.88 0.66
CA ARG A 85 -19.64 -9.22 0.47
C ARG A 85 -18.73 -7.98 0.35
N LEU A 86 -19.29 -6.79 0.48
CA LEU A 86 -18.48 -5.57 0.53
C LEU A 86 -17.60 -5.56 1.77
N ALA A 87 -16.38 -5.09 1.60
CA ALA A 87 -15.46 -4.92 2.72
C ALA A 87 -14.43 -3.85 2.40
N TRP A 88 -13.93 -3.18 3.42
CA TRP A 88 -12.77 -2.30 3.28
C TRP A 88 -11.98 -2.27 4.58
N VAL A 89 -10.70 -2.00 4.42
CA VAL A 89 -9.78 -1.76 5.53
C VAL A 89 -9.09 -0.43 5.25
N LEU A 90 -9.14 0.48 6.22
CA LEU A 90 -8.43 1.75 6.17
C LEU A 90 -7.25 1.69 7.13
N LEU A 91 -6.07 1.90 6.61
CA LEU A 91 -4.83 1.92 7.38
C LEU A 91 -4.28 3.34 7.40
N GLU A 92 -3.91 3.82 8.57
CA GLU A 92 -3.31 5.14 8.74
C GLU A 92 -1.95 4.96 9.41
N GLY A 93 -0.97 5.70 8.94
CA GLY A 93 0.37 5.56 9.49
C GLY A 93 1.36 6.56 8.93
N VAL A 94 2.63 6.20 9.08
CA VAL A 94 3.76 7.05 8.68
C VAL A 94 4.59 6.32 7.63
N ALA A 95 4.85 7.00 6.52
CA ALA A 95 5.60 6.47 5.40
C ALA A 95 7.04 6.97 5.40
N ALA A 96 7.94 6.11 4.92
CA ALA A 96 9.33 6.44 4.66
C ALA A 96 9.77 5.72 3.39
N ILE A 97 10.81 6.23 2.75
CA ILE A 97 11.37 5.64 1.53
C ILE A 97 12.59 4.79 1.92
N LEU A 98 12.57 3.51 1.57
CA LEU A 98 13.70 2.61 1.76
C LEU A 98 14.45 2.47 0.44
N GLU A 99 15.67 2.98 0.38
CA GLU A 99 16.47 2.92 -0.85
C GLU A 99 17.36 1.69 -0.90
N SER A 100 17.69 1.11 0.28
CA SER A 100 18.58 -0.05 0.39
C SER A 100 18.38 -0.73 1.74
N GLY A 101 19.05 -1.86 1.93
CA GLY A 101 19.11 -2.56 3.20
C GLY A 101 18.28 -3.83 3.24
N ALA A 102 18.39 -4.55 4.35
CA ALA A 102 17.77 -5.86 4.50
C ALA A 102 16.25 -5.80 4.48
N GLU A 103 15.66 -4.79 5.08
CA GLU A 103 14.19 -4.62 5.08
C GLU A 103 13.67 -4.38 3.66
N ARG A 104 14.34 -3.51 2.90
CA ARG A 104 13.99 -3.26 1.51
C ARG A 104 14.08 -4.55 0.68
N ASP A 105 15.15 -5.33 0.86
CA ASP A 105 15.34 -6.56 0.10
C ASP A 105 14.28 -7.62 0.46
N ALA A 106 13.92 -7.72 1.73
CA ALA A 106 12.85 -8.61 2.16
C ALA A 106 11.49 -8.21 1.57
N ALA A 107 11.18 -6.92 1.56
CA ALA A 107 9.94 -6.40 0.95
C ALA A 107 9.89 -6.69 -0.54
N THR A 108 11.00 -6.53 -1.24
CA THR A 108 11.13 -6.86 -2.67
C THR A 108 10.82 -8.33 -2.93
N GLY A 109 11.31 -9.22 -2.07
CA GLY A 109 11.02 -10.66 -2.16
C GLY A 109 9.54 -10.95 -1.98
N LEU A 110 8.88 -10.30 -1.02
CA LEU A 110 7.45 -10.47 -0.79
C LEU A 110 6.62 -9.97 -1.98
N LEU A 111 7.00 -8.83 -2.56
CA LEU A 111 6.32 -8.28 -3.74
C LEU A 111 6.48 -9.22 -4.95
N GLY A 112 7.68 -9.75 -5.16
CA GLY A 112 7.93 -10.71 -6.25
C GLY A 112 7.14 -11.99 -6.09
N ALA A 113 6.95 -12.46 -4.87
CA ALA A 113 6.15 -13.66 -4.61
C ALA A 113 4.64 -13.41 -4.85
N LYS A 114 4.16 -12.19 -4.61
CA LYS A 114 2.75 -11.86 -4.79
C LYS A 114 2.40 -11.48 -6.23
N TYR A 115 3.30 -10.81 -6.95
CA TYR A 115 3.02 -10.26 -8.27
C TYR A 115 3.98 -10.85 -9.30
N ALA A 116 3.45 -11.70 -10.18
CA ALA A 116 4.24 -12.41 -11.18
C ALA A 116 4.95 -11.46 -12.16
N GLN A 117 4.43 -10.26 -12.37
CA GLN A 117 5.04 -9.28 -13.26
C GLN A 117 6.48 -8.93 -12.86
N TYR A 118 6.85 -9.08 -11.59
CA TYR A 118 8.19 -8.77 -11.13
C TYR A 118 9.24 -9.81 -11.49
N GLU A 119 8.84 -10.92 -12.12
CA GLU A 119 9.79 -11.82 -12.80
C GLU A 119 10.40 -11.15 -14.03
N MET A 120 9.61 -10.33 -14.73
CA MET A 120 10.04 -9.64 -15.94
C MET A 120 10.46 -8.18 -15.67
N LEU A 121 9.80 -7.51 -14.74
CA LEU A 121 10.08 -6.15 -14.36
C LEU A 121 10.77 -6.15 -12.99
N SER A 122 12.11 -6.18 -13.01
CA SER A 122 12.90 -6.31 -11.79
C SER A 122 12.71 -5.13 -10.84
N LEU A 123 12.61 -5.43 -9.54
CA LEU A 123 12.64 -4.44 -8.48
C LEU A 123 14.06 -4.23 -7.92
N GLU A 124 15.06 -4.87 -8.51
CA GLU A 124 16.46 -4.72 -8.07
C GLU A 124 16.86 -3.26 -8.13
N GLY A 125 17.46 -2.77 -7.04
CA GLY A 125 17.89 -1.39 -6.92
C GLY A 125 16.77 -0.36 -6.83
N ARG A 126 15.51 -0.77 -6.80
CA ARG A 126 14.38 0.14 -6.73
C ARG A 126 14.01 0.43 -5.27
N PRO A 127 13.62 1.66 -4.97
CA PRO A 127 13.19 1.97 -3.61
C PRO A 127 11.79 1.42 -3.32
N ILE A 128 11.52 1.26 -2.04
CA ILE A 128 10.24 0.77 -1.52
C ILE A 128 9.70 1.82 -0.57
N VAL A 129 8.42 2.11 -0.65
CA VAL A 129 7.73 2.92 0.35
C VAL A 129 7.32 2.00 1.49
N ARG A 130 7.76 2.32 2.70
CA ARG A 130 7.44 1.61 3.92
C ARG A 130 6.41 2.41 4.69
N VAL A 131 5.28 1.81 5.03
CA VAL A 131 4.26 2.47 5.84
C VAL A 131 4.13 1.73 7.17
N GLU A 132 4.52 2.37 8.25
CA GLU A 132 4.28 1.87 9.59
C GLU A 132 2.84 2.17 10.00
N ILE A 133 2.04 1.12 10.18
CA ILE A 133 0.61 1.25 10.46
C ILE A 133 0.41 1.56 11.93
N GLU A 134 -0.22 2.70 12.22
CA GLU A 134 -0.53 3.13 13.58
C GLU A 134 -1.98 2.88 13.95
N ARG A 135 -2.89 2.93 12.96
CA ARG A 135 -4.31 2.77 13.20
C ARG A 135 -4.95 2.02 12.03
N ALA A 136 -5.87 1.14 12.35
CA ALA A 136 -6.66 0.42 11.34
C ALA A 136 -8.14 0.52 11.69
N THR A 137 -8.95 0.75 10.67
CA THR A 137 -10.41 0.74 10.75
C THR A 137 -10.91 -0.24 9.69
N GLU A 138 -11.87 -1.08 10.04
CA GLU A 138 -12.39 -2.05 9.08
C GLU A 138 -13.92 -2.05 9.08
N TRP A 139 -14.46 -2.45 7.95
CA TRP A 139 -15.90 -2.62 7.79
C TRP A 139 -16.15 -3.76 6.82
N SER A 140 -17.21 -4.53 7.09
CA SER A 140 -17.71 -5.55 6.17
C SER A 140 -19.23 -5.54 6.15
N GLY A 141 -19.82 -5.80 4.99
CA GLY A 141 -21.24 -5.76 4.80
C GLY A 141 -21.98 -6.83 5.59
N GLY A 142 -21.46 -8.07 5.54
CA GLY A 142 -22.12 -9.18 6.20
C GLY A 142 -23.56 -9.38 5.72
N PRO A 143 -24.29 -10.36 6.25
CA PRO A 143 -25.70 -10.52 5.93
C PRO A 143 -26.47 -9.27 6.36
N LEU A 144 -27.39 -8.80 5.51
CA LEU A 144 -28.28 -7.72 5.89
C LEU A 144 -29.13 -8.18 7.07
N SER A 145 -28.94 -7.56 8.22
CA SER A 145 -29.78 -7.79 9.36
C SER A 145 -30.98 -6.84 9.32
N ARG A 146 -32.10 -7.30 9.83
CA ARG A 146 -33.33 -6.49 9.87
C ARG A 146 -33.39 -5.65 11.10
#